data_a14af11a46f3018f4ea28269cc7d4357
#
_entry.id   a14af11a46f3018f4ea28269cc7d4357
#
_cell.length_a   1.000
_cell.length_b   1.000
_cell.length_c   1.000
_cell.angle_alpha   90.00
_cell.angle_beta   90.00
_cell.angle_gamma   90.00
#
_symmetry.space_group_name_H-M   'P 1'
#
loop_
_entity.id
_entity.type
_entity.pdbx_description
1 polymer ?
#
loop_
_entity_poly.entity_id
_entity_poly.type
_entity_poly.pdbx_seq_one_letter_code
_entity_poly.pdbx_strand_id
1 'polypeptide(L)'
;MLTRRTLAAALIAAIAMPSLAAAQATTPSAATIERKLEAAPRVKLRPNERVTIREFKRRPDLRRMARSIDIQSINFAFGSAAIANSQYDKIETIADALRRILRRDRGARVLIEGHTDAVGSFQSNQALSEQRAVSLKRTLVREFGVPGHALETVGYGEEFLLVQTQNENWQNRRVTLRRFDDFIR
;
A
#
# COMPACT_ATOMS: atom_id res chain seq x y z
N MET A 1 72.77 25.94 -20.02
CA MET A 1 71.76 24.99 -20.55
C MET A 1 70.71 24.79 -19.43
N LEU A 2 69.56 25.46 -19.55
CA LEU A 2 68.46 25.34 -18.59
C LEU A 2 67.42 24.37 -19.16
N THR A 3 67.20 23.27 -18.47
CA THR A 3 66.16 22.30 -18.78
C THR A 3 64.84 22.73 -18.11
N ARG A 4 63.86 23.11 -18.94
CA ARG A 4 62.48 23.38 -18.51
C ARG A 4 61.78 22.08 -18.19
N ARG A 5 61.43 21.86 -16.91
CA ARG A 5 60.49 20.81 -16.49
C ARG A 5 59.05 21.36 -16.54
N THR A 6 58.27 20.91 -17.51
CA THR A 6 56.85 21.15 -17.57
C THR A 6 56.12 20.24 -16.61
N LEU A 7 55.49 20.84 -15.59
CA LEU A 7 54.53 20.17 -14.70
C LEU A 7 53.19 20.12 -15.41
N ALA A 8 52.75 18.94 -15.81
CA ALA A 8 51.37 18.70 -16.27
C ALA A 8 50.49 18.53 -15.05
N ALA A 9 49.65 19.51 -14.77
CA ALA A 9 48.57 19.40 -13.78
C ALA A 9 47.42 18.61 -14.36
N ALA A 10 47.22 17.39 -13.88
CA ALA A 10 46.03 16.59 -14.21
C ALA A 10 44.83 17.12 -13.43
N LEU A 11 43.88 17.75 -14.14
CA LEU A 11 42.60 18.18 -13.60
C LEU A 11 41.70 16.93 -13.49
N ILE A 12 41.52 16.39 -12.29
CA ILE A 12 40.54 15.34 -12.02
C ILE A 12 39.16 16.03 -11.91
N ALA A 13 38.37 15.98 -12.99
CA ALA A 13 36.98 16.39 -12.94
C ALA A 13 36.18 15.35 -12.14
N ALA A 14 35.83 15.67 -10.90
CA ALA A 14 34.88 14.89 -10.12
C ALA A 14 33.50 15.01 -10.77
N ILE A 15 33.08 13.99 -11.51
CA ILE A 15 31.72 13.85 -11.99
C ILE A 15 30.85 13.58 -10.77
N ALA A 16 30.18 14.60 -10.26
CA ALA A 16 29.12 14.43 -9.28
C ALA A 16 27.97 13.66 -9.94
N MET A 17 27.90 12.35 -9.70
CA MET A 17 26.70 11.59 -10.07
C MET A 17 25.55 12.13 -9.24
N PRO A 18 24.42 12.54 -9.86
CA PRO A 18 23.24 12.87 -9.10
C PRO A 18 22.83 11.60 -8.35
N SER A 19 22.82 11.68 -7.01
CA SER A 19 22.22 10.64 -6.18
C SER A 19 20.76 10.51 -6.65
N LEU A 20 20.39 9.36 -7.17
CA LEU A 20 19.00 8.97 -7.34
C LEU A 20 18.38 8.95 -5.93
N ALA A 21 17.91 10.13 -5.49
CA ALA A 21 17.03 10.19 -4.34
C ALA A 21 15.86 9.30 -4.69
N ALA A 22 15.82 8.10 -4.10
CA ALA A 22 14.70 7.19 -4.24
C ALA A 22 13.46 8.02 -3.89
N ALA A 23 12.59 8.24 -4.87
CA ALA A 23 11.36 8.99 -4.67
C ALA A 23 10.56 8.25 -3.59
N GLN A 24 10.66 8.76 -2.34
CA GLN A 24 9.90 8.19 -1.25
C GLN A 24 8.43 8.41 -1.55
N ALA A 25 7.68 7.34 -1.60
CA ALA A 25 6.24 7.42 -1.82
C ALA A 25 5.61 8.33 -0.76
N THR A 26 5.00 9.42 -1.20
CA THR A 26 4.29 10.33 -0.29
C THR A 26 3.02 9.67 0.20
N THR A 27 2.71 9.83 1.49
CA THR A 27 1.44 9.36 2.05
C THR A 27 0.31 10.21 1.48
N PRO A 28 -0.72 9.59 0.86
CA PRO A 28 -1.89 10.35 0.44
C PRO A 28 -2.55 11.03 1.65
N SER A 29 -3.01 12.27 1.51
CA SER A 29 -3.73 12.96 2.58
C SER A 29 -5.03 12.23 2.94
N ALA A 30 -5.52 12.40 4.18
CA ALA A 30 -6.79 11.83 4.63
C ALA A 30 -7.96 12.21 3.68
N ALA A 31 -7.99 13.45 3.20
CA ALA A 31 -9.00 13.91 2.24
C ALA A 31 -8.89 13.18 0.88
N THR A 32 -7.68 12.85 0.44
CA THR A 32 -7.49 12.08 -0.79
C THR A 32 -7.95 10.63 -0.64
N ILE A 33 -7.64 10.00 0.50
CA ILE A 33 -8.08 8.64 0.82
C ILE A 33 -9.61 8.61 0.88
N GLU A 34 -10.21 9.52 1.63
CA GLU A 34 -11.66 9.68 1.76
C GLU A 34 -12.33 9.83 0.40
N ARG A 35 -11.92 10.83 -0.40
CA ARG A 35 -12.47 11.07 -1.74
C ARG A 35 -12.39 9.83 -2.65
N LYS A 36 -11.30 9.07 -2.61
CA LYS A 36 -11.13 7.86 -3.42
C LYS A 36 -12.04 6.73 -2.96
N LEU A 37 -12.22 6.54 -1.67
CA LEU A 37 -13.07 5.49 -1.11
C LEU A 37 -14.55 5.86 -1.09
N GLU A 38 -14.91 7.15 -1.14
CA GLU A 38 -16.30 7.64 -1.23
C GLU A 38 -16.73 8.00 -2.66
N ALA A 39 -15.86 7.89 -3.66
CA ALA A 39 -16.24 8.08 -5.06
C ALA A 39 -17.45 7.21 -5.41
N ALA A 40 -18.25 7.62 -6.39
CA ALA A 40 -19.40 6.82 -6.85
C ALA A 40 -18.91 5.42 -7.28
N PRO A 41 -19.59 4.33 -6.87
CA PRO A 41 -19.22 2.98 -7.30
C PRO A 41 -19.38 2.86 -8.81
N ARG A 42 -18.43 2.21 -9.47
CA ARG A 42 -18.48 1.97 -10.91
C ARG A 42 -19.64 1.05 -11.32
N VAL A 43 -20.03 0.18 -10.42
CA VAL A 43 -21.12 -0.79 -10.61
C VAL A 43 -21.88 -0.92 -9.29
N LYS A 44 -23.21 -0.95 -9.37
CA LYS A 44 -24.08 -1.32 -8.25
C LYS A 44 -24.62 -2.71 -8.49
N LEU A 45 -24.24 -3.67 -7.66
CA LEU A 45 -24.78 -5.02 -7.70
C LEU A 45 -26.18 -5.06 -7.09
N ARG A 46 -27.08 -5.83 -7.71
CA ARG A 46 -28.36 -6.16 -7.10
C ARG A 46 -28.14 -7.03 -5.86
N PRO A 47 -29.04 -7.02 -4.87
CA PRO A 47 -28.86 -7.80 -3.63
C PRO A 47 -28.55 -9.28 -3.86
N ASN A 48 -29.16 -9.91 -4.86
CA ASN A 48 -28.95 -11.31 -5.24
C ASN A 48 -27.60 -11.59 -5.95
N GLU A 49 -26.94 -10.55 -6.45
CA GLU A 49 -25.62 -10.63 -7.10
C GLU A 49 -24.48 -10.44 -6.10
N ARG A 50 -24.80 -9.97 -4.87
CA ARG A 50 -23.80 -9.75 -3.82
C ARG A 50 -23.26 -11.08 -3.30
N VAL A 51 -21.97 -11.07 -3.01
CA VAL A 51 -21.21 -12.25 -2.61
C VAL A 51 -20.82 -12.21 -1.14
N THR A 52 -20.34 -13.33 -0.61
CA THR A 52 -19.74 -13.35 0.73
C THR A 52 -18.36 -12.64 0.72
N ILE A 53 -17.88 -12.21 1.89
CA ILE A 53 -16.55 -11.61 2.04
C ILE A 53 -15.47 -12.56 1.50
N ARG A 54 -15.60 -13.87 1.75
CA ARG A 54 -14.64 -14.88 1.27
C ARG A 54 -14.63 -14.95 -0.25
N GLU A 55 -15.78 -14.93 -0.89
CA GLU A 55 -15.90 -14.92 -2.35
C GLU A 55 -15.34 -13.64 -2.93
N PHE A 56 -15.64 -12.47 -2.36
CA PHE A 56 -15.10 -11.19 -2.82
C PHE A 56 -13.58 -11.19 -2.85
N LYS A 57 -12.93 -11.69 -1.78
CA LYS A 57 -11.47 -11.80 -1.71
C LYS A 57 -10.86 -12.65 -2.84
N ARG A 58 -11.62 -13.60 -3.41
CA ARG A 58 -11.19 -14.52 -4.49
C ARG A 58 -11.63 -14.08 -5.90
N ARG A 59 -12.33 -12.96 -6.02
CA ARG A 59 -12.93 -12.48 -7.26
C ARG A 59 -12.22 -11.22 -7.78
N PRO A 60 -11.13 -11.35 -8.60
CA PRO A 60 -10.39 -10.21 -9.14
C PRO A 60 -11.25 -9.26 -9.98
N ASP A 61 -12.28 -9.80 -10.65
CA ASP A 61 -13.27 -9.04 -11.43
C ASP A 61 -14.05 -8.06 -10.53
N LEU A 62 -14.62 -8.54 -9.42
CA LEU A 62 -15.34 -7.69 -8.46
C LEU A 62 -14.41 -6.69 -7.77
N ARG A 63 -13.19 -7.13 -7.43
CA ARG A 63 -12.18 -6.25 -6.82
C ARG A 63 -11.82 -5.08 -7.73
N ARG A 64 -11.65 -5.29 -9.04
CA ARG A 64 -11.35 -4.20 -10.00
C ARG A 64 -12.48 -3.17 -10.13
N MET A 65 -13.72 -3.56 -9.87
CA MET A 65 -14.87 -2.67 -9.88
C MET A 65 -15.02 -1.85 -8.59
N ALA A 66 -14.51 -2.35 -7.48
CA ALA A 66 -14.60 -1.69 -6.18
C ALA A 66 -13.62 -0.52 -6.05
N ARG A 67 -14.04 0.51 -5.32
CA ARG A 67 -13.24 1.72 -5.05
C ARG A 67 -12.00 1.39 -4.24
N SER A 68 -10.86 1.89 -4.66
CA SER A 68 -9.60 1.61 -3.96
C SER A 68 -8.58 2.73 -4.06
N ILE A 69 -7.61 2.68 -3.15
CA ILE A 69 -6.43 3.52 -3.14
C ILE A 69 -5.21 2.70 -2.69
N ASP A 70 -4.12 2.82 -3.43
CA ASP A 70 -2.85 2.21 -3.07
C ASP A 70 -2.06 3.14 -2.13
N ILE A 71 -1.52 2.57 -1.07
CA ILE A 71 -0.69 3.24 -0.06
C ILE A 71 0.69 2.58 -0.10
N GLN A 72 1.66 3.28 -0.65
CA GLN A 72 3.04 2.79 -0.81
C GLN A 72 3.99 3.33 0.27
N SER A 73 3.51 4.25 1.09
CA SER A 73 4.33 4.96 2.06
C SER A 73 4.54 4.23 3.38
N ILE A 74 3.79 3.15 3.66
CA ILE A 74 3.99 2.34 4.87
C ILE A 74 5.17 1.41 4.64
N ASN A 75 6.27 1.68 5.33
CA ASN A 75 7.48 0.89 5.21
C ASN A 75 7.54 -0.17 6.31
N PHE A 76 7.76 -1.40 5.87
CA PHE A 76 8.10 -2.52 6.75
C PHE A 76 9.59 -2.85 6.57
N ALA A 77 10.24 -3.29 7.63
CA ALA A 77 11.60 -3.82 7.50
C ALA A 77 11.60 -5.08 6.61
N PHE A 78 12.75 -5.42 6.05
CA PHE A 78 12.88 -6.62 5.20
C PHE A 78 12.43 -7.87 5.94
N GLY A 79 11.60 -8.68 5.30
CA GLY A 79 11.04 -9.90 5.89
C GLY A 79 10.12 -9.69 7.10
N SER A 80 9.78 -8.44 7.44
CA SER A 80 9.00 -8.10 8.64
C SER A 80 7.60 -7.59 8.30
N ALA A 81 6.68 -7.86 9.21
CA ALA A 81 5.34 -7.26 9.23
C ALA A 81 5.15 -6.30 10.41
N ALA A 82 6.20 -6.05 11.21
CA ALA A 82 6.14 -5.11 12.31
C ALA A 82 6.09 -3.67 11.80
N ILE A 83 5.21 -2.87 12.36
CA ILE A 83 5.08 -1.45 12.07
C ILE A 83 5.90 -0.68 13.11
N ALA A 84 6.92 0.03 12.65
CA ALA A 84 7.73 0.88 13.51
C ALA A 84 6.94 2.14 13.92
N ASN A 85 7.21 2.68 15.12
CA ASN A 85 6.56 3.90 15.61
C ASN A 85 6.73 5.09 14.65
N SER A 86 7.83 5.16 13.92
CA SER A 86 8.08 6.18 12.89
C SER A 86 7.08 6.16 11.71
N GLN A 87 6.23 5.14 11.62
CA GLN A 87 5.18 5.05 10.60
C GLN A 87 3.81 5.51 11.12
N TYR A 88 3.66 5.80 12.41
CA TYR A 88 2.38 6.07 13.03
C TYR A 88 1.68 7.30 12.47
N ASP A 89 2.38 8.38 12.17
CA ASP A 89 1.79 9.59 11.56
C ASP A 89 1.10 9.28 10.21
N LYS A 90 1.70 8.36 9.44
CA LYS A 90 1.14 7.91 8.16
C LYS A 90 -0.11 7.07 8.36
N ILE A 91 -0.10 6.23 9.40
CA ILE A 91 -1.25 5.38 9.75
C ILE A 91 -2.36 6.21 10.36
N GLU A 92 -2.04 7.24 11.15
CA GLU A 92 -3.02 8.20 11.67
C GLU A 92 -3.78 8.89 10.53
N THR A 93 -3.07 9.30 9.48
CA THR A 93 -3.70 9.87 8.27
C THR A 93 -4.72 8.91 7.64
N ILE A 94 -4.42 7.61 7.59
CA ILE A 94 -5.36 6.58 7.12
C ILE A 94 -6.53 6.44 8.09
N ALA A 95 -6.25 6.38 9.38
CA ALA A 95 -7.27 6.24 10.43
C ALA A 95 -8.26 7.42 10.40
N ASP A 96 -7.77 8.64 10.20
CA ASP A 96 -8.60 9.84 10.08
C ASP A 96 -9.58 9.75 8.91
N ALA A 97 -9.09 9.31 7.74
CA ALA A 97 -9.95 9.09 6.58
C ALA A 97 -11.03 8.05 6.86
N LEU A 98 -10.63 6.89 7.42
CA LEU A 98 -11.56 5.80 7.73
C LEU A 98 -12.59 6.22 8.79
N ARG A 99 -12.18 6.94 9.85
CA ARG A 99 -13.09 7.45 10.87
C ARG A 99 -14.11 8.44 10.29
N ARG A 100 -13.71 9.30 9.34
CA ARG A 100 -14.63 10.24 8.66
C ARG A 100 -15.65 9.49 7.81
N ILE A 101 -15.20 8.50 7.03
CA ILE A 101 -16.08 7.63 6.24
C ILE A 101 -17.10 6.93 7.15
N LEU A 102 -16.64 6.28 8.24
CA LEU A 102 -17.46 5.51 9.16
C LEU A 102 -18.44 6.38 9.98
N ARG A 103 -18.14 7.65 10.20
CA ARG A 103 -19.10 8.58 10.80
C ARG A 103 -20.28 8.90 9.89
N ARG A 104 -20.06 8.95 8.56
CA ARG A 104 -21.12 9.21 7.56
C ARG A 104 -21.88 7.96 7.20
N ASP A 105 -21.16 6.85 7.09
CA ASP A 105 -21.70 5.55 6.70
C ASP A 105 -21.16 4.44 7.62
N ARG A 106 -21.96 4.10 8.63
CA ARG A 106 -21.60 3.04 9.60
C ARG A 106 -21.58 1.63 8.97
N GLY A 107 -22.20 1.47 7.81
CA GLY A 107 -22.18 0.23 7.04
C GLY A 107 -20.94 0.06 6.16
N ALA A 108 -20.12 1.09 6.02
CA ALA A 108 -18.92 1.02 5.19
C ALA A 108 -17.97 -0.09 5.64
N ARG A 109 -17.46 -0.85 4.68
CA ARG A 109 -16.52 -1.96 4.91
C ARG A 109 -15.29 -1.77 4.02
N VAL A 110 -14.12 -1.88 4.61
CA VAL A 110 -12.84 -1.68 3.93
C VAL A 110 -11.97 -2.92 4.04
N LEU A 111 -11.53 -3.44 2.90
CA LEU A 111 -10.55 -4.51 2.80
C LEU A 111 -9.15 -3.89 2.73
N ILE A 112 -8.27 -4.36 3.60
CA ILE A 112 -6.84 -4.04 3.63
C ILE A 112 -6.13 -5.17 2.88
N GLU A 113 -5.63 -4.88 1.68
CA GLU A 113 -4.93 -5.83 0.84
C GLU A 113 -3.41 -5.60 0.95
N GLY A 114 -2.68 -6.63 1.37
CA GLY A 114 -1.22 -6.61 1.40
C GLY A 114 -0.63 -7.11 0.08
N HIS A 115 0.44 -6.45 -0.39
CA HIS A 115 1.16 -6.84 -1.61
C HIS A 115 2.67 -6.81 -1.40
N THR A 116 3.39 -7.68 -2.10
CA THR A 116 4.86 -7.72 -2.18
C THR A 116 5.33 -7.44 -3.60
N ASP A 117 6.62 -7.25 -3.80
CA ASP A 117 7.25 -7.49 -5.10
C ASP A 117 7.42 -9.01 -5.33
N ALA A 118 8.01 -9.38 -6.46
CA ALA A 118 8.18 -10.78 -6.87
C ALA A 118 9.49 -11.40 -6.36
N VAL A 119 10.19 -10.75 -5.42
CA VAL A 119 11.42 -11.30 -4.83
C VAL A 119 11.08 -12.31 -3.73
N GLY A 120 11.60 -13.52 -3.84
CA GLY A 120 11.36 -14.60 -2.90
C GLY A 120 10.42 -15.69 -3.45
N SER A 121 9.90 -16.54 -2.58
CA SER A 121 8.93 -17.56 -3.00
C SER A 121 7.50 -17.03 -2.91
N PHE A 122 6.63 -17.48 -3.79
CA PHE A 122 5.20 -17.17 -3.78
C PHE A 122 4.57 -17.39 -2.39
N GLN A 123 4.89 -18.52 -1.76
CA GLN A 123 4.35 -18.87 -0.43
C GLN A 123 4.82 -17.88 0.65
N SER A 124 6.10 -17.50 0.63
CA SER A 124 6.65 -16.53 1.57
C SER A 124 6.00 -15.15 1.36
N ASN A 125 5.86 -14.71 0.12
CA ASN A 125 5.23 -13.44 -0.25
C ASN A 125 3.75 -13.41 0.15
N GLN A 126 3.04 -14.52 -0.04
CA GLN A 126 1.65 -14.68 0.39
C GLN A 126 1.52 -14.51 1.92
N ALA A 127 2.33 -15.24 2.68
CA ALA A 127 2.30 -15.16 4.15
C ALA A 127 2.70 -13.77 4.66
N LEU A 128 3.76 -13.17 4.10
CA LEU A 128 4.26 -11.85 4.50
C LEU A 128 3.24 -10.75 4.23
N SER A 129 2.59 -10.78 3.06
CA SER A 129 1.57 -9.79 2.70
C SER A 129 0.34 -9.86 3.61
N GLU A 130 -0.12 -11.07 3.97
CA GLU A 130 -1.21 -11.26 4.95
C GLU A 130 -0.83 -10.72 6.33
N GLN A 131 0.36 -11.05 6.82
CA GLN A 131 0.84 -10.54 8.11
C GLN A 131 0.92 -9.01 8.14
N ARG A 132 1.35 -8.37 7.05
CA ARG A 132 1.40 -6.90 6.92
C ARG A 132 0.00 -6.27 6.96
N ALA A 133 -0.95 -6.85 6.23
CA ALA A 133 -2.34 -6.40 6.25
C ALA A 133 -2.95 -6.52 7.66
N VAL A 134 -2.72 -7.64 8.35
CA VAL A 134 -3.16 -7.88 9.73
C VAL A 134 -2.51 -6.89 10.70
N SER A 135 -1.22 -6.61 10.56
CA SER A 135 -0.51 -5.65 11.41
C SER A 135 -1.07 -4.25 11.25
N LEU A 136 -1.35 -3.81 10.02
CA LEU A 136 -1.98 -2.52 9.78
C LEU A 136 -3.39 -2.45 10.39
N LYS A 137 -4.22 -3.48 10.18
CA LYS A 137 -5.54 -3.55 10.84
C LYS A 137 -5.42 -3.43 12.35
N ARG A 138 -4.49 -4.18 12.95
CA ARG A 138 -4.27 -4.18 14.41
C ARG A 138 -3.91 -2.79 14.91
N THR A 139 -3.00 -2.09 14.23
CA THR A 139 -2.59 -0.72 14.59
C THR A 139 -3.75 0.25 14.42
N LEU A 140 -4.48 0.22 13.31
CA LEU A 140 -5.67 1.07 13.10
C LEU A 140 -6.72 0.90 14.20
N VAL A 141 -6.95 -0.33 14.66
CA VAL A 141 -7.94 -0.62 15.69
C VAL A 141 -7.43 -0.24 17.09
N ARG A 142 -6.23 -0.66 17.46
CA ARG A 142 -5.74 -0.53 18.84
C ARG A 142 -5.23 0.87 19.16
N GLU A 143 -4.49 1.47 18.23
CA GLU A 143 -3.84 2.76 18.47
C GLU A 143 -4.72 3.94 18.03
N PHE A 144 -5.51 3.76 16.97
CA PHE A 144 -6.28 4.85 16.36
C PHE A 144 -7.80 4.69 16.48
N GLY A 145 -8.29 3.65 17.15
CA GLY A 145 -9.71 3.48 17.47
C GLY A 145 -10.63 3.27 16.26
N VAL A 146 -10.10 2.79 15.12
CA VAL A 146 -10.95 2.45 13.98
C VAL A 146 -11.76 1.17 14.30
N PRO A 147 -13.11 1.16 14.11
CA PRO A 147 -13.91 -0.01 14.40
C PRO A 147 -13.46 -1.26 13.67
N GLY A 148 -13.05 -2.30 14.41
CA GLY A 148 -12.46 -3.51 13.83
C GLY A 148 -13.41 -4.31 12.93
N HIS A 149 -14.73 -4.20 13.15
CA HIS A 149 -15.74 -4.85 12.33
C HIS A 149 -15.85 -4.24 10.92
N ALA A 150 -15.44 -3.00 10.75
CA ALA A 150 -15.42 -2.31 9.46
C ALA A 150 -14.22 -2.73 8.58
N LEU A 151 -13.24 -3.43 9.15
CA LEU A 151 -11.99 -3.76 8.48
C LEU A 151 -11.85 -5.27 8.25
N GLU A 152 -11.51 -5.66 7.03
CA GLU A 152 -11.10 -7.00 6.64
C GLU A 152 -9.66 -6.99 6.13
N THR A 153 -8.98 -8.14 6.16
CA THR A 153 -7.60 -8.28 5.65
C THR A 153 -7.49 -9.39 4.63
N VAL A 154 -6.54 -9.25 3.72
CA VAL A 154 -6.08 -10.30 2.82
C VAL A 154 -4.66 -10.01 2.35
N GLY A 155 -3.83 -11.04 2.26
CA GLY A 155 -2.57 -10.99 1.54
C GLY A 155 -2.77 -11.51 0.12
N TYR A 156 -2.12 -10.89 -0.84
CA TYR A 156 -2.07 -11.35 -2.22
C TYR A 156 -0.63 -11.60 -2.68
N GLY A 157 0.36 -11.39 -1.81
CA GLY A 157 1.75 -11.55 -2.21
C GLY A 157 2.06 -10.77 -3.48
N GLU A 158 2.63 -11.47 -4.44
CA GLU A 158 3.01 -10.97 -5.77
C GLU A 158 1.94 -11.19 -6.85
N GLU A 159 0.74 -11.68 -6.49
CA GLU A 159 -0.30 -12.03 -7.48
C GLU A 159 -0.77 -10.82 -8.33
N PHE A 160 -0.75 -9.61 -7.77
CA PHE A 160 -1.25 -8.40 -8.42
C PHE A 160 -0.18 -7.31 -8.49
N LEU A 161 0.89 -7.57 -9.24
CA LEU A 161 1.96 -6.59 -9.45
C LEU A 161 1.45 -5.37 -10.22
N LEU A 162 1.82 -4.15 -9.77
CA LEU A 162 1.61 -2.92 -10.53
C LEU A 162 2.63 -2.80 -11.67
N VAL A 163 3.88 -3.15 -11.37
CA VAL A 163 4.97 -3.22 -12.34
C VAL A 163 5.31 -4.69 -12.53
N GLN A 164 5.12 -5.18 -13.76
CA GLN A 164 5.38 -6.57 -14.11
C GLN A 164 6.89 -6.81 -14.20
N THR A 165 7.50 -7.26 -13.11
CA THR A 165 8.93 -7.56 -13.02
C THR A 165 9.19 -8.63 -11.97
N GLN A 166 10.22 -9.46 -12.19
CA GLN A 166 10.72 -10.43 -11.22
C GLN A 166 11.74 -9.80 -10.25
N ASN A 167 12.15 -8.56 -10.52
CA ASN A 167 13.10 -7.84 -9.69
C ASN A 167 12.39 -7.09 -8.56
N GLU A 168 13.18 -6.65 -7.58
CA GLU A 168 12.71 -5.76 -6.53
C GLU A 168 12.07 -4.49 -7.12
N ASN A 169 10.87 -4.17 -6.65
CA ASN A 169 10.19 -2.95 -7.07
C ASN A 169 9.33 -2.37 -5.93
N TRP A 170 9.65 -1.14 -5.54
CA TRP A 170 8.97 -0.48 -4.42
C TRP A 170 7.48 -0.21 -4.68
N GLN A 171 7.06 -0.02 -5.94
CA GLN A 171 5.65 0.22 -6.29
C GLN A 171 4.78 -1.01 -6.04
N ASN A 172 5.38 -2.20 -6.15
CA ASN A 172 4.70 -3.46 -5.86
C ASN A 172 4.52 -3.69 -4.35
N ARG A 173 5.42 -3.17 -3.51
CA ARG A 173 5.35 -3.26 -2.05
C ARG A 173 4.39 -2.20 -1.51
N ARG A 174 3.12 -2.55 -1.37
CA ARG A 174 2.06 -1.62 -0.98
C ARG A 174 0.97 -2.27 -0.15
N VAL A 175 0.15 -1.44 0.45
CA VAL A 175 -1.17 -1.81 0.97
C VAL A 175 -2.23 -1.13 0.10
N THR A 176 -3.25 -1.86 -0.32
CA THR A 176 -4.42 -1.29 -0.99
C THR A 176 -5.59 -1.25 -0.01
N LEU A 177 -6.19 -0.09 0.18
CA LEU A 177 -7.46 0.04 0.87
C LEU A 177 -8.58 -0.03 -0.17
N ARG A 178 -9.54 -0.94 0.02
CA ARG A 178 -10.63 -1.17 -0.93
C ARG A 178 -11.96 -1.14 -0.22
N ARG A 179 -12.85 -0.21 -0.58
CA ARG A 179 -14.21 -0.18 -0.07
C ARG A 179 -15.07 -1.18 -0.84
N PHE A 180 -15.74 -2.10 -0.14
CA PHE A 180 -16.39 -3.26 -0.76
C PHE A 180 -17.79 -3.59 -0.22
N ASP A 181 -18.37 -2.72 0.63
CA ASP A 181 -19.72 -2.88 1.17
C ASP A 181 -20.80 -3.00 0.09
N ASP A 182 -20.63 -2.36 -1.07
CA ASP A 182 -21.55 -2.46 -2.20
C ASP A 182 -21.61 -3.87 -2.84
N PHE A 183 -20.64 -4.72 -2.56
CA PHE A 183 -20.41 -6.03 -3.21
C PHE A 183 -20.76 -7.22 -2.32
N ILE A 184 -20.94 -7.02 -1.02
CA ILE A 184 -21.16 -8.09 -0.05
C ILE A 184 -22.57 -8.10 0.50
N ARG A 185 -23.01 -9.31 0.96
CA ARG A 185 -24.26 -9.57 1.66
C ARG A 185 -24.02 -9.97 3.12
#